data_e7099b1af8391fb3b6dcb800dc6cb45a
#
_entry.id   e7099b1af8391fb3b6dcb800dc6cb45a
#
_cell.length_a   1.000
_cell.length_b   1.000
_cell.length_c   1.000
_cell.angle_alpha   90.00
_cell.angle_beta   90.00
_cell.angle_gamma   90.00
#
_symmetry.space_group_name_H-M   'P 1'
#
loop_
_entity.id
_entity.type
_entity.pdbx_description
1 polymer ?
#
loop_
_entity_poly.entity_id
_entity_poly.type
_entity_poly.pdbx_seq_one_letter_code
_entity_poly.pdbx_strand_id
1 'polypeptide(L)'
;MAHILLGVTGSIAAFKACHLASDWSKQGHEVRVVMTAAAQEFVTPLTFSSLTHTPTRTSMFAAGHRPGATADVTPGPDGPLQISHVADAKWANLLAVAPASADIIAKIAGGIADDQLTSTILAYDKGPKILCPAMNVHMYENAVTQRNLNTCRELGWTIV
;
A
#
# COMPACT_ATOMS: atom_id res chain seq x y z
N MET A 1 4.21 -10.81 17.00
CA MET A 1 4.80 -10.47 15.68
C MET A 1 3.68 -10.46 14.66
N ALA A 2 3.53 -9.39 13.90
CA ALA A 2 2.51 -9.24 12.86
C ALA A 2 3.18 -9.05 11.50
N HIS A 3 2.50 -9.48 10.44
CA HIS A 3 2.87 -9.21 9.05
C HIS A 3 2.07 -8.00 8.56
N ILE A 4 2.72 -6.86 8.42
CA ILE A 4 2.07 -5.59 8.10
C ILE A 4 2.39 -5.20 6.66
N LEU A 5 1.35 -4.97 5.87
CA LEU A 5 1.47 -4.35 4.56
C LEU A 5 1.17 -2.86 4.68
N LEU A 6 2.17 -2.03 4.39
CA LEU A 6 2.06 -0.58 4.42
C LEU A 6 2.01 -0.03 3.00
N GLY A 7 0.86 0.50 2.61
CA GLY A 7 0.69 1.27 1.39
C GLY A 7 1.04 2.74 1.62
N VAL A 8 1.92 3.29 0.80
CA VAL A 8 2.33 4.71 0.86
C VAL A 8 1.93 5.40 -0.42
N THR A 9 1.18 6.50 -0.30
CA THR A 9 0.63 7.24 -1.44
C THR A 9 1.16 8.68 -1.52
N GLY A 10 0.86 9.36 -2.62
CA GLY A 10 1.39 10.69 -2.92
C GLY A 10 0.84 11.78 -2.03
N SER A 11 1.50 12.03 -0.92
CA SER A 11 1.25 13.13 0.00
C SER A 11 2.56 13.57 0.65
N ILE A 12 2.67 14.85 1.00
CA ILE A 12 3.81 15.33 1.79
C ILE A 12 3.99 14.52 3.08
N ALA A 13 2.91 13.98 3.65
CA ALA A 13 2.96 13.14 4.84
C ALA A 13 3.64 11.77 4.62
N ALA A 14 4.08 11.43 3.41
CA ALA A 14 4.84 10.20 3.13
C ALA A 14 6.11 10.09 3.99
N PHE A 15 6.75 11.19 4.38
CA PHE A 15 7.90 11.16 5.30
C PHE A 15 7.55 10.59 6.68
N LYS A 16 6.30 10.78 7.15
CA LYS A 16 5.83 10.22 8.42
C LYS A 16 5.67 8.70 8.35
N ALA A 17 5.36 8.17 7.17
CA ALA A 17 5.31 6.72 6.96
C ALA A 17 6.67 6.04 7.18
N CYS A 18 7.79 6.77 6.97
CA CYS A 18 9.12 6.25 7.28
C CYS A 18 9.29 5.99 8.78
N HIS A 19 8.80 6.91 9.64
CA HIS A 19 8.83 6.71 11.09
C HIS A 19 7.95 5.52 11.48
N LEU A 20 6.74 5.43 10.94
CA LEU A 20 5.82 4.34 11.20
C LEU A 20 6.43 2.97 10.82
N ALA A 21 7.02 2.87 9.62
CA ALA A 21 7.69 1.65 9.16
C ALA A 21 8.86 1.26 10.06
N SER A 22 9.69 2.24 10.46
CA SER A 22 10.81 2.03 11.38
C SER A 22 10.35 1.55 12.75
N ASP A 23 9.33 2.19 13.32
CA ASP A 23 8.83 1.87 14.65
C ASP A 23 8.21 0.47 14.70
N TRP A 24 7.43 0.09 13.70
CA TRP A 24 6.88 -1.27 13.61
C TRP A 24 7.98 -2.32 13.45
N SER A 25 8.99 -2.06 12.62
CA SER A 25 10.13 -2.97 12.46
C SER A 25 10.91 -3.14 13.76
N LYS A 26 11.16 -2.05 14.52
CA LYS A 26 11.83 -2.09 15.83
C LYS A 26 11.01 -2.82 16.89
N GLN A 27 9.68 -2.81 16.78
CA GLN A 27 8.77 -3.57 17.66
C GLN A 27 8.72 -5.08 17.30
N GLY A 28 9.47 -5.52 16.30
CA GLY A 28 9.56 -6.90 15.88
C GLY A 28 8.45 -7.35 14.94
N HIS A 29 7.76 -6.41 14.28
CA HIS A 29 6.83 -6.74 13.20
C HIS A 29 7.58 -6.88 11.88
N GLU A 30 7.10 -7.75 10.99
CA GLU A 30 7.54 -7.78 9.61
C GLU A 30 6.73 -6.78 8.78
N VAL A 31 7.41 -5.83 8.15
CA VAL A 31 6.77 -4.76 7.38
C VAL A 31 7.18 -4.85 5.92
N ARG A 32 6.20 -5.00 5.03
CA ARG A 32 6.39 -4.82 3.58
C ARG A 32 5.77 -3.52 3.14
N VAL A 33 6.47 -2.78 2.29
CA VAL A 33 6.01 -1.47 1.81
C VAL A 33 5.70 -1.53 0.32
N VAL A 34 4.55 -0.98 -0.04
CA VAL A 34 4.12 -0.79 -1.43
C VAL A 34 3.90 0.70 -1.65
N MET A 35 4.59 1.27 -2.64
CA MET A 35 4.50 2.69 -2.95
C MET A 35 3.80 2.92 -4.29
N THR A 36 2.91 3.92 -4.33
CA THR A 36 2.41 4.45 -5.61
C THR A 36 3.51 5.23 -6.34
N ALA A 37 3.35 5.44 -7.64
CA ALA A 37 4.27 6.30 -8.40
C ALA A 37 4.37 7.71 -7.79
N ALA A 38 3.24 8.30 -7.39
CA ALA A 38 3.21 9.61 -6.76
C ALA A 38 3.91 9.65 -5.39
N ALA A 39 3.93 8.57 -4.63
CA ALA A 39 4.65 8.51 -3.36
C ALA A 39 6.16 8.63 -3.55
N GLN A 40 6.69 8.10 -4.64
CA GLN A 40 8.12 8.10 -4.96
C GLN A 40 8.68 9.49 -5.26
N GLU A 41 7.81 10.46 -5.57
CA GLU A 41 8.18 11.87 -5.72
C GLU A 41 8.50 12.54 -4.37
N PHE A 42 8.03 12.00 -3.26
CA PHE A 42 8.25 12.51 -1.91
C PHE A 42 9.32 11.76 -1.13
N VAL A 43 9.36 10.44 -1.28
CA VAL A 43 10.31 9.56 -0.57
C VAL A 43 10.75 8.45 -1.51
N THR A 44 12.02 8.09 -1.50
CA THR A 44 12.52 7.03 -2.37
C THR A 44 12.20 5.63 -1.82
N PRO A 45 12.01 4.62 -2.69
CA PRO A 45 11.84 3.23 -2.25
C PRO A 45 12.99 2.70 -1.39
N LEU A 46 14.22 3.19 -1.66
CA LEU A 46 15.42 2.83 -0.90
C LEU A 46 15.28 3.17 0.58
N THR A 47 14.63 4.30 0.92
CA THR A 47 14.41 4.69 2.32
C THR A 47 13.62 3.61 3.07
N PHE A 48 12.51 3.16 2.52
CA PHE A 48 11.69 2.12 3.15
C PHE A 48 12.41 0.77 3.19
N SER A 49 13.07 0.37 2.10
CA SER A 49 13.83 -0.90 2.08
C SER A 49 14.91 -0.93 3.15
N SER A 50 15.57 0.20 3.40
CA SER A 50 16.59 0.32 4.46
C SER A 50 16.00 0.25 5.86
N LEU A 51 14.79 0.76 6.07
CA LEU A 51 14.12 0.78 7.38
C LEU A 51 13.47 -0.56 7.74
N THR A 52 12.92 -1.26 6.75
CA THR A 52 12.17 -2.51 6.96
C THR A 52 12.98 -3.77 6.66
N HIS A 53 14.18 -3.62 6.08
CA HIS A 53 15.04 -4.71 5.60
C HIS A 53 14.34 -5.64 4.58
N THR A 54 13.30 -5.13 3.91
CA THR A 54 12.55 -5.83 2.87
C THR A 54 12.48 -4.97 1.61
N PRO A 55 12.51 -5.58 0.41
CA PRO A 55 12.37 -4.81 -0.83
C PRO A 55 11.04 -4.06 -0.89
N THR A 56 11.09 -2.76 -1.16
CA THR A 56 9.89 -1.93 -1.39
C THR A 56 9.34 -2.19 -2.78
N ARG A 57 8.04 -2.44 -2.87
CA ARG A 57 7.39 -2.67 -4.15
C ARG A 57 6.84 -1.38 -4.73
N THR A 58 7.08 -1.18 -6.01
CA THR A 58 6.69 0.06 -6.74
C THR A 58 5.95 -0.22 -8.04
N SER A 59 5.98 -1.46 -8.54
CA SER A 59 5.38 -1.85 -9.81
C SER A 59 4.91 -3.30 -9.74
N MET A 60 3.87 -3.60 -10.54
CA MET A 60 3.42 -4.98 -10.80
C MET A 60 4.35 -5.72 -11.77
N PHE A 61 5.25 -5.01 -12.42
CA PHE A 61 6.14 -5.55 -13.43
C PHE A 61 7.59 -5.32 -13.03
N ALA A 62 8.46 -6.28 -13.33
CA ALA A 62 9.88 -6.16 -13.07
C ALA A 62 10.49 -4.93 -13.78
N ALA A 63 11.48 -4.31 -13.16
CA ALA A 63 12.21 -3.20 -13.77
C ALA A 63 12.79 -3.62 -15.14
N GLY A 64 12.51 -2.83 -16.18
CA GLY A 64 12.93 -3.16 -17.55
C GLY A 64 11.93 -4.05 -18.33
N HIS A 65 10.70 -4.16 -17.84
CA HIS A 65 9.65 -4.90 -18.53
C HIS A 65 9.53 -4.52 -20.01
N ARG A 66 9.79 -5.49 -20.89
CA ARG A 66 9.43 -5.42 -22.30
C ARG A 66 8.04 -6.05 -22.50
N PRO A 67 7.24 -5.60 -23.48
CA PRO A 67 6.00 -6.29 -23.84
C PRO A 67 6.27 -7.79 -24.02
N GLY A 68 5.56 -8.64 -23.28
CA GLY A 68 5.77 -10.10 -23.26
C GLY A 68 6.69 -10.63 -22.15
N ALA A 69 7.30 -9.78 -21.31
CA ALA A 69 7.97 -10.23 -20.10
C ALA A 69 6.95 -10.63 -19.02
N THR A 70 7.30 -11.62 -18.21
CA THR A 70 6.45 -12.07 -17.11
C THR A 70 6.30 -10.98 -16.05
N ALA A 71 5.10 -10.90 -15.44
CA ALA A 71 4.86 -10.08 -14.24
C ALA A 71 5.93 -10.35 -13.17
N ASP A 72 6.10 -9.40 -12.23
CA ASP A 72 7.01 -9.60 -11.09
C ASP A 72 6.56 -10.81 -10.26
N VAL A 73 7.12 -11.94 -10.60
CA VAL A 73 6.79 -13.26 -10.07
C VAL A 73 7.88 -13.60 -9.08
N THR A 74 7.56 -13.60 -7.80
CA THR A 74 8.49 -14.06 -6.78
C THR A 74 8.30 -15.58 -6.59
N PRO A 75 9.39 -16.36 -6.45
CA PRO A 75 9.26 -17.74 -6.02
C PRO A 75 8.57 -17.78 -4.67
N GLY A 76 7.51 -18.57 -4.54
CA GLY A 76 6.98 -18.91 -3.22
C GLY A 76 8.00 -19.78 -2.46
N PRO A 77 7.98 -19.80 -1.11
CA PRO A 77 8.91 -20.59 -0.32
C PRO A 77 8.88 -22.09 -0.65
N ASP A 78 7.77 -22.62 -1.20
CA ASP A 78 7.58 -24.04 -1.49
C ASP A 78 6.84 -24.33 -2.80
N GLY A 79 6.85 -23.42 -3.80
CA GLY A 79 5.98 -23.67 -4.94
C GLY A 79 6.06 -22.74 -6.14
N PRO A 80 5.07 -22.83 -7.02
CA PRO A 80 5.07 -22.13 -8.30
C PRO A 80 5.14 -20.61 -8.13
N LEU A 81 5.65 -19.97 -9.16
CA LEU A 81 5.75 -18.51 -9.29
C LEU A 81 4.43 -17.81 -8.86
N GLN A 82 4.51 -16.93 -7.85
CA GLN A 82 3.35 -16.18 -7.34
C GLN A 82 3.38 -14.74 -7.83
N ILE A 83 2.24 -14.26 -8.25
CA ILE A 83 2.04 -12.84 -8.62
C ILE A 83 2.19 -11.99 -7.34
N SER A 84 3.07 -11.00 -7.37
CA SER A 84 3.52 -10.26 -6.19
C SER A 84 2.39 -9.65 -5.35
N HIS A 85 1.40 -8.99 -5.97
CA HIS A 85 0.29 -8.37 -5.24
C HIS A 85 -0.62 -9.39 -4.54
N VAL A 86 -0.80 -10.58 -5.13
CA VAL A 86 -1.56 -11.67 -4.50
C VAL A 86 -0.77 -12.30 -3.37
N ALA A 87 0.55 -12.47 -3.55
CA ALA A 87 1.43 -13.01 -2.52
C ALA A 87 1.49 -12.09 -1.29
N ASP A 88 1.62 -10.77 -1.50
CA ASP A 88 1.65 -9.78 -0.43
C ASP A 88 0.30 -9.70 0.30
N ALA A 89 -0.83 -9.75 -0.42
CA ALA A 89 -2.16 -9.80 0.18
C ALA A 89 -2.36 -11.05 1.06
N LYS A 90 -1.90 -12.21 0.61
CA LYS A 90 -1.97 -13.45 1.39
C LYS A 90 -1.02 -13.48 2.58
N TRP A 91 0.14 -12.84 2.47
CA TRP A 91 1.14 -12.78 3.53
C TRP A 91 0.71 -11.87 4.68
N ALA A 92 0.12 -10.71 4.39
CA ALA A 92 -0.24 -9.70 5.38
C ALA A 92 -1.39 -10.17 6.29
N ASN A 93 -1.34 -9.82 7.57
CA ASN A 93 -2.46 -9.91 8.51
C ASN A 93 -2.94 -8.54 9.02
N LEU A 94 -2.31 -7.47 8.56
CA LEU A 94 -2.76 -6.09 8.69
C LEU A 94 -2.41 -5.34 7.41
N LEU A 95 -3.38 -4.61 6.86
CA LEU A 95 -3.20 -3.69 5.76
C LEU A 95 -3.41 -2.25 6.24
N ALA A 96 -2.39 -1.42 6.12
CA ALA A 96 -2.46 0.01 6.44
C ALA A 96 -2.10 0.83 5.20
N VAL A 97 -2.86 1.87 4.89
CA VAL A 97 -2.55 2.87 3.87
C VAL A 97 -2.29 4.20 4.56
N ALA A 98 -1.04 4.59 4.65
CA ALA A 98 -0.58 5.78 5.36
C ALA A 98 0.66 6.40 4.67
N PRO A 99 0.57 7.63 4.16
CA PRO A 99 -0.63 8.45 4.04
C PRO A 99 -1.59 7.92 2.96
N ALA A 100 -2.89 8.21 3.12
CA ALA A 100 -3.90 7.94 2.10
C ALA A 100 -4.32 9.25 1.42
N SER A 101 -3.95 9.42 0.17
CA SER A 101 -4.35 10.55 -0.67
C SER A 101 -5.83 10.46 -1.08
N ALA A 102 -6.41 11.56 -1.53
CA ALA A 102 -7.77 11.56 -2.08
C ALA A 102 -7.90 10.60 -3.28
N ASP A 103 -6.84 10.46 -4.09
CA ASP A 103 -6.78 9.52 -5.22
C ASP A 103 -6.95 8.07 -4.76
N ILE A 104 -6.13 7.61 -3.80
CA ILE A 104 -6.22 6.23 -3.32
C ILE A 104 -7.56 5.94 -2.65
N ILE A 105 -8.12 6.91 -1.88
CA ILE A 105 -9.43 6.77 -1.25
C ILE A 105 -10.52 6.59 -2.31
N ALA A 106 -10.48 7.37 -3.39
CA ALA A 106 -11.41 7.26 -4.50
C ALA A 106 -11.26 5.89 -5.23
N LYS A 107 -10.03 5.44 -5.44
CA LYS A 107 -9.74 4.14 -6.08
C LYS A 107 -10.24 2.97 -5.23
N ILE A 108 -10.02 3.01 -3.91
CA ILE A 108 -10.53 1.99 -2.98
C ILE A 108 -12.07 1.97 -3.02
N ALA A 109 -12.71 3.14 -2.91
CA ALA A 109 -14.17 3.26 -2.93
C ALA A 109 -14.78 2.77 -4.26
N GLY A 110 -14.06 2.94 -5.37
CA GLY A 110 -14.49 2.52 -6.71
C GLY A 110 -14.04 1.13 -7.12
N GLY A 111 -13.23 0.42 -6.32
CA GLY A 111 -12.69 -0.89 -6.67
C GLY A 111 -11.70 -0.86 -7.84
N ILE A 112 -10.96 0.24 -8.03
CA ILE A 112 -9.99 0.39 -9.11
C ILE A 112 -8.67 -0.29 -8.71
N ALA A 113 -8.15 -1.15 -9.58
CA ALA A 113 -6.91 -1.88 -9.40
C ALA A 113 -5.98 -1.65 -10.60
N ASP A 114 -5.37 -0.47 -10.68
CA ASP A 114 -4.57 -0.01 -11.80
C ASP A 114 -3.05 0.05 -11.52
N ASP A 115 -2.65 -0.22 -10.27
CA ASP A 115 -1.25 -0.31 -9.86
C ASP A 115 -1.00 -1.45 -8.84
N GLN A 116 0.26 -1.59 -8.41
CA GLN A 116 0.64 -2.62 -7.43
C GLN A 116 -0.13 -2.48 -6.11
N LEU A 117 -0.30 -1.26 -5.59
CA LEU A 117 -0.97 -1.04 -4.31
C LEU A 117 -2.47 -1.33 -4.40
N THR A 118 -3.15 -0.77 -5.37
CA THR A 118 -4.59 -0.95 -5.56
C THR A 118 -4.95 -2.40 -5.86
N SER A 119 -4.12 -3.10 -6.64
CA SER A 119 -4.28 -4.54 -6.91
C SER A 119 -4.09 -5.37 -5.64
N THR A 120 -3.10 -5.03 -4.80
CA THR A 120 -2.89 -5.70 -3.51
C THR A 120 -4.05 -5.44 -2.55
N ILE A 121 -4.56 -4.21 -2.49
CA ILE A 121 -5.73 -3.84 -1.67
C ILE A 121 -6.95 -4.67 -2.08
N LEU A 122 -7.22 -4.77 -3.37
CA LEU A 122 -8.37 -5.53 -3.87
C LEU A 122 -8.24 -7.04 -3.63
N ALA A 123 -7.01 -7.57 -3.63
CA ALA A 123 -6.73 -8.97 -3.33
C ALA A 123 -6.71 -9.29 -1.83
N TYR A 124 -6.70 -8.26 -0.94
CA TYR A 124 -6.65 -8.46 0.51
C TYR A 124 -8.05 -8.71 1.08
N ASP A 125 -8.31 -9.92 1.55
CA ASP A 125 -9.61 -10.40 2.00
C ASP A 125 -9.68 -10.73 3.50
N LYS A 126 -8.57 -10.59 4.23
CA LYS A 126 -8.46 -11.03 5.63
C LYS A 126 -7.81 -9.95 6.52
N GLY A 127 -8.29 -9.88 7.74
CA GLY A 127 -7.72 -9.02 8.77
C GLY A 127 -8.12 -7.54 8.67
N PRO A 128 -7.64 -6.72 9.61
CA PRO A 128 -7.99 -5.31 9.69
C PRO A 128 -7.39 -4.49 8.54
N LYS A 129 -8.11 -3.45 8.14
CA LYS A 129 -7.73 -2.47 7.14
C LYS A 129 -7.76 -1.07 7.75
N ILE A 130 -6.64 -0.34 7.69
CA ILE A 130 -6.50 0.99 8.26
C ILE A 130 -6.20 1.99 7.15
N LEU A 131 -6.89 3.12 7.16
CA LEU A 131 -6.75 4.19 6.19
C LEU A 131 -6.48 5.50 6.94
N CYS A 132 -5.34 6.14 6.65
CA CYS A 132 -4.91 7.39 7.27
C CYS A 132 -4.95 8.53 6.24
N PRO A 133 -6.09 9.22 6.08
CA PRO A 133 -6.22 10.32 5.11
C PRO A 133 -5.23 11.45 5.37
N ALA A 134 -4.58 11.94 4.31
CA ALA A 134 -3.67 13.08 4.38
C ALA A 134 -3.74 13.88 3.08
N MET A 135 -4.36 15.05 3.16
CA MET A 135 -4.57 15.96 2.03
C MET A 135 -4.85 17.38 2.52
N ASN A 136 -4.95 18.32 1.59
CA ASN A 136 -5.45 19.67 1.88
C ASN A 136 -6.86 19.61 2.50
N VAL A 137 -7.17 20.55 3.42
CA VAL A 137 -8.44 20.58 4.15
C VAL A 137 -9.66 20.68 3.20
N HIS A 138 -9.59 21.50 2.16
CA HIS A 138 -10.69 21.64 1.19
C HIS A 138 -10.92 20.34 0.37
N MET A 139 -9.85 19.60 0.09
CA MET A 139 -9.98 18.27 -0.52
C MET A 139 -10.63 17.27 0.44
N TYR A 140 -10.26 17.33 1.72
CA TYR A 140 -10.84 16.45 2.74
C TYR A 140 -12.32 16.72 2.96
N GLU A 141 -12.70 18.00 3.08
CA GLU A 141 -14.09 18.44 3.29
C GLU A 141 -14.98 18.31 2.04
N ASN A 142 -14.38 18.09 0.88
CA ASN A 142 -15.13 17.95 -0.36
C ASN A 142 -16.13 16.77 -0.25
N ALA A 143 -17.38 17.03 -0.68
CA ALA A 143 -18.46 16.03 -0.60
C ALA A 143 -18.12 14.71 -1.29
N VAL A 144 -17.34 14.75 -2.38
CA VAL A 144 -16.89 13.52 -3.08
C VAL A 144 -15.93 12.73 -2.21
N THR A 145 -14.97 13.40 -1.56
CA THR A 145 -14.03 12.73 -0.64
C THR A 145 -14.75 12.13 0.56
N GLN A 146 -15.68 12.88 1.16
CA GLN A 146 -16.47 12.40 2.30
C GLN A 146 -17.34 11.19 1.92
N ARG A 147 -17.98 11.21 0.74
CA ARG A 147 -18.70 10.05 0.21
C ARG A 147 -17.77 8.84 0.05
N ASN A 148 -16.60 9.02 -0.53
CA ASN A 148 -15.64 7.94 -0.74
C ASN A 148 -15.13 7.38 0.59
N LEU A 149 -14.87 8.23 1.60
CA LEU A 149 -14.51 7.80 2.96
C LEU A 149 -15.62 6.98 3.61
N ASN A 150 -16.88 7.37 3.43
CA ASN A 150 -18.02 6.60 3.93
C ASN A 150 -18.12 5.24 3.25
N THR A 151 -17.95 5.18 1.94
CA THR A 151 -17.87 3.91 1.20
C THR A 151 -16.72 3.04 1.72
N CYS A 152 -15.54 3.61 1.98
CA CYS A 152 -14.44 2.87 2.58
C CYS A 152 -14.81 2.28 3.95
N ARG A 153 -15.52 3.04 4.82
CA ARG A 153 -16.01 2.52 6.11
C ARG A 153 -16.96 1.34 5.92
N GLU A 154 -17.90 1.44 4.99
CA GLU A 154 -18.84 0.35 4.63
C GLU A 154 -18.10 -0.90 4.11
N LEU A 155 -16.98 -0.71 3.42
CA LEU A 155 -16.09 -1.77 2.96
C LEU A 155 -15.16 -2.32 4.06
N GLY A 156 -15.33 -1.90 5.32
CA GLY A 156 -14.61 -2.42 6.48
C GLY A 156 -13.25 -1.75 6.75
N TRP A 157 -13.01 -0.54 6.24
CA TRP A 157 -11.82 0.25 6.58
C TRP A 157 -12.03 1.04 7.87
N THR A 158 -11.04 0.97 8.76
CA THR A 158 -10.93 1.89 9.89
C THR A 158 -10.24 3.16 9.42
N ILE A 159 -10.90 4.30 9.54
CA ILE A 159 -10.34 5.62 9.19
C ILE A 159 -9.74 6.24 10.45
N VAL A 160 -8.48 6.66 10.38
CA VAL A 160 -7.71 7.20 11.51
C VAL A 160 -7.31 8.64 11.23
#